data_82bafa2f501e2d63da4071a43596a455
#
_entry.id   82bafa2f501e2d63da4071a43596a455
#
_cell.length_a   1.000
_cell.length_b   1.000
_cell.length_c   1.000
_cell.angle_alpha   90.00
_cell.angle_beta   90.00
_cell.angle_gamma   90.00
#
_symmetry.space_group_name_H-M   'P 1'
#
loop_
_entity.id
_entity.type
_entity.pdbx_description
1 polymer ?
#
loop_
_entity_poly.entity_id
_entity_poly.type
_entity_poly.pdbx_seq_one_letter_code
_entity_poly.pdbx_strand_id
1 'polypeptide(L)'
;MTVGKRWIFLGFVTTGLLAGCAGNKASGPNQGASGQSSPTTTGESVKPERARGEHVTAQDVNGDGKPDVWTYTVDVEGSDTLRKVRQELDLNWDGRVDLTRYFDESGALMREVMDLDYDGKVDATYFYEKGANTRRERDFDGDGKPDSVTYYERGVLVRKERDTNGDGRVDYWEYWEKGQVDRIGEDLDGDGTVDKWTRNPNNAASD
;
A
#
# COMPACT_ATOMS: atom_id res chain seq x y z
N MET A 1 -31.54 6.13 47.31
CA MET A 1 -32.83 6.12 46.60
C MET A 1 -32.52 5.88 45.12
N THR A 2 -32.88 4.72 44.67
CA THR A 2 -32.57 4.13 43.37
C THR A 2 -33.76 4.33 42.44
N VAL A 3 -33.56 4.85 41.23
CA VAL A 3 -34.57 4.76 40.19
C VAL A 3 -33.94 4.24 38.90
N GLY A 4 -34.26 2.99 38.60
CA GLY A 4 -33.90 2.32 37.36
C GLY A 4 -34.89 2.67 36.25
N LYS A 5 -34.38 2.86 35.04
CA LYS A 5 -35.19 2.93 33.81
C LYS A 5 -35.05 1.66 33.02
N ARG A 6 -36.12 0.87 32.97
CA ARG A 6 -36.32 -0.26 32.07
C ARG A 6 -36.70 0.25 30.67
N TRP A 7 -36.06 -0.26 29.66
CA TRP A 7 -36.53 -0.13 28.26
C TRP A 7 -37.13 -1.44 27.82
N ILE A 8 -38.32 -1.34 27.28
CA ILE A 8 -39.15 -2.42 26.79
C ILE A 8 -38.83 -2.64 25.31
N PHE A 9 -38.50 -3.87 24.96
CA PHE A 9 -38.41 -4.31 23.57
C PHE A 9 -39.81 -4.65 23.05
N LEU A 10 -40.23 -4.01 21.96
CA LEU A 10 -41.40 -4.39 21.17
C LEU A 10 -40.89 -5.15 19.93
N GLY A 11 -41.22 -6.43 19.83
CA GLY A 11 -40.96 -7.26 18.68
C GLY A 11 -41.97 -7.02 17.57
N PHE A 12 -41.52 -7.02 16.34
CA PHE A 12 -42.36 -7.26 15.16
C PHE A 12 -41.90 -8.51 14.45
N VAL A 13 -42.77 -9.49 14.44
CA VAL A 13 -42.68 -10.73 13.65
C VAL A 13 -43.38 -10.46 12.32
N THR A 14 -42.68 -10.65 11.21
CA THR A 14 -43.31 -10.94 9.90
C THR A 14 -42.62 -12.10 9.23
N THR A 15 -43.39 -13.17 9.12
CA THR A 15 -43.13 -14.39 8.37
C THR A 15 -43.18 -14.14 6.86
N GLY A 16 -42.22 -14.65 6.14
CA GLY A 16 -42.25 -14.77 4.67
C GLY A 16 -41.29 -15.86 4.21
N LEU A 17 -41.83 -17.07 3.98
CA LEU A 17 -41.12 -18.16 3.29
C LEU A 17 -40.98 -17.84 1.80
N LEU A 18 -39.78 -18.06 1.24
CA LEU A 18 -39.59 -18.55 -0.13
C LEU A 18 -38.25 -19.28 -0.21
N ALA A 19 -38.31 -20.52 -0.64
CA ALA A 19 -37.19 -21.41 -0.89
C ALA A 19 -36.47 -21.03 -2.18
N GLY A 20 -35.13 -21.08 -2.16
CA GLY A 20 -34.30 -21.00 -3.35
C GLY A 20 -32.91 -21.53 -3.04
N CYS A 21 -32.59 -22.73 -3.54
CA CYS A 21 -31.26 -23.33 -3.50
C CYS A 21 -30.30 -22.52 -4.37
N ALA A 22 -29.16 -22.08 -3.83
CA ALA A 22 -28.00 -21.73 -4.66
C ALA A 22 -26.72 -21.81 -3.80
N GLY A 23 -25.71 -22.42 -4.39
CA GLY A 23 -24.46 -22.86 -3.80
C GLY A 23 -23.65 -21.80 -3.07
N ASN A 24 -23.05 -22.21 -1.99
CA ASN A 24 -22.08 -21.51 -1.19
C ASN A 24 -20.73 -21.40 -1.96
N LYS A 25 -20.52 -20.28 -2.65
CA LYS A 25 -19.15 -19.83 -2.97
C LYS A 25 -18.69 -18.95 -1.81
N ALA A 26 -17.66 -19.41 -1.13
CA ALA A 26 -16.97 -18.62 -0.13
C ALA A 26 -16.26 -17.45 -0.83
N SER A 27 -16.87 -16.27 -0.76
CA SER A 27 -16.24 -15.01 -1.17
C SER A 27 -15.24 -14.61 -0.08
N GLY A 28 -13.96 -14.66 -0.40
CA GLY A 28 -12.93 -13.95 0.34
C GLY A 28 -13.19 -12.44 0.26
N PRO A 29 -12.73 -11.63 1.22
CA PRO A 29 -12.97 -10.19 1.21
C PRO A 29 -12.24 -9.55 0.02
N ASN A 30 -12.99 -9.26 -1.03
CA ASN A 30 -12.57 -8.39 -2.11
C ASN A 30 -12.60 -6.96 -1.58
N GLN A 31 -11.49 -6.51 -1.00
CA GLN A 31 -11.30 -5.08 -0.76
C GLN A 31 -10.87 -4.47 -2.09
N GLY A 32 -11.85 -3.88 -2.76
CA GLY A 32 -11.63 -3.08 -3.95
C GLY A 32 -10.55 -2.05 -3.67
N ALA A 33 -9.42 -2.20 -4.33
CA ALA A 33 -8.45 -1.14 -4.48
C ALA A 33 -9.16 0.00 -5.21
N SER A 34 -9.54 1.04 -4.47
CA SER A 34 -9.90 2.32 -5.07
C SER A 34 -8.66 2.78 -5.83
N GLY A 35 -8.75 2.78 -7.16
CA GLY A 35 -7.69 3.26 -8.03
C GLY A 35 -7.35 4.72 -7.72
N GLN A 36 -6.35 4.93 -6.89
CA GLN A 36 -5.58 6.15 -6.91
C GLN A 36 -4.53 5.93 -8.00
N SER A 37 -4.73 6.62 -9.11
CA SER A 37 -3.74 6.75 -10.17
C SER A 37 -2.40 7.13 -9.54
N SER A 38 -1.42 6.21 -9.63
CA SER A 38 -0.04 6.53 -9.32
C SER A 38 0.37 7.73 -10.17
N PRO A 39 1.05 8.73 -9.65
CA PRO A 39 1.58 9.80 -10.46
C PRO A 39 2.60 9.18 -11.42
N THR A 40 2.26 9.16 -12.71
CA THR A 40 3.17 8.80 -13.78
C THR A 40 4.16 9.95 -13.89
N THR A 41 5.36 9.76 -13.39
CA THR A 41 6.44 10.73 -13.54
C THR A 41 6.98 10.61 -14.96
N THR A 42 6.38 11.30 -15.90
CA THR A 42 6.95 11.48 -17.24
C THR A 42 8.10 12.44 -17.14
N GLY A 43 9.24 12.08 -17.73
CA GLY A 43 10.54 12.75 -17.67
C GLY A 43 10.65 14.16 -18.23
N GLU A 44 9.84 15.09 -17.72
CA GLU A 44 10.05 16.54 -17.85
C GLU A 44 10.69 17.06 -16.56
N SER A 45 11.58 18.06 -16.69
CA SER A 45 12.18 18.73 -15.55
C SER A 45 11.10 19.12 -14.55
N VAL A 46 11.14 18.53 -13.35
CA VAL A 46 10.08 18.64 -12.37
C VAL A 46 9.95 20.09 -11.93
N LYS A 47 8.98 20.78 -12.48
CA LYS A 47 8.42 21.94 -11.79
C LYS A 47 7.56 21.37 -10.68
N PRO A 48 7.82 21.74 -9.40
CA PRO A 48 7.04 21.21 -8.29
C PRO A 48 5.56 21.53 -8.50
N GLU A 49 4.75 20.51 -8.79
CA GLU A 49 3.31 20.65 -8.85
C GLU A 49 2.79 20.90 -7.44
N ARG A 50 2.25 22.11 -7.23
CA ARG A 50 1.64 22.47 -5.95
C ARG A 50 0.17 22.13 -5.96
N ALA A 51 -0.26 21.37 -4.98
CA ALA A 51 -1.69 21.32 -4.65
C ALA A 51 -2.12 22.67 -4.06
N ARG A 52 -3.42 22.95 -4.14
CA ARG A 52 -3.95 24.23 -3.63
C ARG A 52 -3.72 24.32 -2.12
N GLY A 53 -3.02 25.38 -1.66
CA GLY A 53 -2.72 25.59 -0.25
C GLY A 53 -1.39 25.00 0.24
N GLU A 54 -0.58 24.40 -0.65
CA GLU A 54 0.76 23.96 -0.29
C GLU A 54 1.78 25.10 -0.40
N HIS A 55 2.67 25.17 0.59
CA HIS A 55 3.91 25.95 0.56
C HIS A 55 5.05 25.01 0.17
N VAL A 56 5.96 25.47 -0.68
CA VAL A 56 7.11 24.66 -1.12
C VAL A 56 8.40 25.37 -0.73
N THR A 57 9.30 24.62 -0.10
CA THR A 57 10.70 25.01 0.10
C THR A 57 11.59 24.10 -0.71
N ALA A 58 12.59 24.66 -1.37
CA ALA A 58 13.55 23.93 -2.18
C ALA A 58 14.95 24.08 -1.60
N GLN A 59 15.76 23.02 -1.66
CA GLN A 59 17.12 22.97 -1.15
C GLN A 59 18.04 22.38 -2.21
N ASP A 60 19.17 23.03 -2.43
CA ASP A 60 20.31 22.56 -3.21
C ASP A 60 21.28 21.89 -2.21
N VAL A 61 21.42 20.58 -2.28
CA VAL A 61 22.22 19.79 -1.35
C VAL A 61 23.62 19.52 -1.89
N ASN A 62 23.73 19.39 -3.21
CA ASN A 62 25.00 19.10 -3.89
C ASN A 62 25.81 20.38 -4.20
N GLY A 63 25.19 21.57 -4.20
CA GLY A 63 25.83 22.88 -4.43
C GLY A 63 26.00 23.23 -5.90
N ASP A 64 25.23 22.63 -6.80
CA ASP A 64 25.31 22.89 -8.24
C ASP A 64 24.44 24.05 -8.71
N GLY A 65 23.67 24.66 -7.81
CA GLY A 65 22.77 25.77 -8.06
C GLY A 65 21.36 25.36 -8.48
N LYS A 66 21.06 24.06 -8.47
CA LYS A 66 19.72 23.51 -8.70
C LYS A 66 19.18 22.85 -7.44
N PRO A 67 17.89 22.89 -7.18
CA PRO A 67 17.32 22.18 -6.05
C PRO A 67 17.29 20.67 -6.28
N ASP A 68 17.62 19.90 -5.21
CA ASP A 68 17.58 18.44 -5.16
C ASP A 68 16.48 17.94 -4.22
N VAL A 69 16.00 18.81 -3.31
CA VAL A 69 14.96 18.45 -2.33
C VAL A 69 13.87 19.50 -2.32
N TRP A 70 12.64 19.06 -2.49
CA TRP A 70 11.43 19.90 -2.37
C TRP A 70 10.60 19.42 -1.20
N THR A 71 10.31 20.30 -0.25
CA THR A 71 9.46 20.02 0.90
C THR A 71 8.17 20.82 0.79
N TYR A 72 7.05 20.11 0.83
CA TYR A 72 5.71 20.65 0.74
C TYR A 72 5.05 20.65 2.11
N THR A 73 4.52 21.81 2.50
CA THR A 73 3.85 21.99 3.79
C THR A 73 2.51 22.67 3.60
N VAL A 74 1.60 22.48 4.56
CA VAL A 74 0.30 23.13 4.61
C VAL A 74 0.13 23.86 5.95
N ASP A 75 -0.71 24.89 5.95
CA ASP A 75 -1.10 25.56 7.18
C ASP A 75 -1.91 24.60 8.07
N VAL A 76 -1.66 24.64 9.37
CA VAL A 76 -2.45 23.92 10.36
C VAL A 76 -3.53 24.88 10.90
N GLU A 77 -4.80 24.53 10.70
CA GLU A 77 -5.91 25.35 11.16
C GLU A 77 -5.83 25.66 12.66
N GLY A 78 -5.91 26.94 13.01
CA GLY A 78 -5.81 27.40 14.40
C GLY A 78 -4.40 27.45 14.98
N SER A 79 -3.36 27.33 14.16
CA SER A 79 -1.96 27.39 14.56
C SER A 79 -1.13 28.18 13.55
N ASP A 80 -0.05 28.81 14.01
CA ASP A 80 0.97 29.46 13.15
C ASP A 80 2.02 28.45 12.63
N THR A 81 1.80 27.14 12.79
CA THR A 81 2.74 26.10 12.38
C THR A 81 2.39 25.52 11.02
N LEU A 82 3.42 25.11 10.28
CA LEU A 82 3.28 24.38 9.04
C LEU A 82 3.46 22.88 9.30
N ARG A 83 2.64 22.07 8.62
CA ARG A 83 2.74 20.61 8.65
C ARG A 83 3.27 20.10 7.29
N LYS A 84 4.31 19.28 7.33
CA LYS A 84 4.85 18.61 6.16
C LYS A 84 3.85 17.55 5.67
N VAL A 85 3.55 17.59 4.36
CA VAL A 85 2.62 16.66 3.71
C VAL A 85 3.31 15.81 2.66
N ARG A 86 4.36 16.35 2.02
CA ARG A 86 5.11 15.66 0.97
C ARG A 86 6.56 16.14 0.96
N GLN A 87 7.47 15.28 0.51
CA GLN A 87 8.85 15.61 0.20
C GLN A 87 9.27 14.86 -1.05
N GLU A 88 9.92 15.55 -1.97
CA GLU A 88 10.45 15.01 -3.22
C GLU A 88 11.96 15.18 -3.22
N LEU A 89 12.68 14.17 -3.71
CA LEU A 89 14.12 14.14 -3.75
C LEU A 89 14.60 13.68 -5.14
N ASP A 90 15.56 14.41 -5.68
CA ASP A 90 16.42 14.02 -6.78
C ASP A 90 17.70 13.43 -6.16
N LEU A 91 17.90 12.13 -6.28
CA LEU A 91 18.98 11.40 -5.61
C LEU A 91 20.22 11.25 -6.51
N ASN A 92 20.02 11.26 -7.83
CA ASN A 92 21.08 11.10 -8.81
C ASN A 92 21.52 12.44 -9.45
N TRP A 93 20.82 13.55 -9.12
CA TRP A 93 21.08 14.94 -9.56
C TRP A 93 20.89 15.18 -11.06
N ASP A 94 20.00 14.41 -11.68
CA ASP A 94 19.67 14.58 -13.09
C ASP A 94 18.54 15.58 -13.34
N GLY A 95 17.91 16.11 -12.29
CA GLY A 95 16.81 17.06 -12.31
C GLY A 95 15.43 16.42 -12.32
N ARG A 96 15.35 15.11 -12.03
CA ARG A 96 14.10 14.37 -11.87
C ARG A 96 13.91 13.93 -10.42
N VAL A 97 12.66 13.63 -10.06
CA VAL A 97 12.36 13.11 -8.72
C VAL A 97 12.47 11.60 -8.73
N ASP A 98 13.37 11.06 -7.89
CA ASP A 98 13.58 9.62 -7.72
C ASP A 98 12.85 9.07 -6.50
N LEU A 99 12.58 9.93 -5.50
CA LEU A 99 11.89 9.53 -4.27
C LEU A 99 10.86 10.56 -3.87
N THR A 100 9.61 10.11 -3.70
CA THR A 100 8.54 10.93 -3.11
C THR A 100 8.07 10.32 -1.80
N ARG A 101 8.07 11.11 -0.74
CA ARG A 101 7.56 10.77 0.60
C ARG A 101 6.27 11.50 0.88
N TYR A 102 5.27 10.79 1.37
CA TYR A 102 3.99 11.33 1.83
C TYR A 102 3.84 11.15 3.33
N PHE A 103 3.31 12.18 3.99
CA PHE A 103 3.15 12.22 5.45
C PHE A 103 1.67 12.38 5.80
N ASP A 104 1.25 11.73 6.89
CA ASP A 104 -0.11 11.83 7.41
C ASP A 104 -0.33 13.13 8.23
N GLU A 105 -1.53 13.28 8.78
CA GLU A 105 -1.90 14.45 9.58
C GLU A 105 -1.07 14.60 10.87
N SER A 106 -0.50 13.53 11.38
CA SER A 106 0.43 13.56 12.52
C SER A 106 1.87 13.90 12.14
N GLY A 107 2.17 13.97 10.83
CA GLY A 107 3.52 14.15 10.30
C GLY A 107 4.32 12.84 10.22
N ALA A 108 3.68 11.70 10.45
CA ALA A 108 4.33 10.41 10.28
C ALA A 108 4.39 10.00 8.80
N LEU A 109 5.46 9.29 8.43
CA LEU A 109 5.62 8.75 7.08
C LEU A 109 4.49 7.74 6.80
N MET A 110 3.76 7.94 5.70
CA MET A 110 2.64 7.11 5.27
C MET A 110 2.97 6.29 4.02
N ARG A 111 3.72 6.87 3.09
CA ARG A 111 4.06 6.22 1.81
C ARG A 111 5.36 6.77 1.25
N GLU A 112 6.16 5.89 0.63
CA GLU A 112 7.28 6.23 -0.24
C GLU A 112 7.05 5.66 -1.63
N VAL A 113 7.36 6.44 -2.66
CA VAL A 113 7.32 6.05 -4.07
C VAL A 113 8.72 6.28 -4.63
N MET A 114 9.31 5.29 -5.25
CA MET A 114 10.71 5.27 -5.63
C MET A 114 10.91 4.82 -7.07
N ASP A 115 11.73 5.57 -7.78
CA ASP A 115 12.43 5.20 -9.01
C ASP A 115 13.84 4.75 -8.58
N LEU A 116 14.16 3.48 -8.67
CA LEU A 116 15.38 2.91 -8.11
C LEU A 116 16.48 2.73 -9.15
N ASP A 117 16.13 2.63 -10.42
CA ASP A 117 17.07 2.51 -11.53
C ASP A 117 17.24 3.80 -12.32
N TYR A 118 16.46 4.85 -11.95
CA TYR A 118 16.52 6.21 -12.51
C TYR A 118 16.06 6.31 -13.96
N ASP A 119 15.17 5.43 -14.39
CA ASP A 119 14.60 5.45 -15.73
C ASP A 119 13.39 6.39 -15.88
N GLY A 120 12.91 6.96 -14.77
CA GLY A 120 11.75 7.86 -14.69
C GLY A 120 10.43 7.13 -14.43
N LYS A 121 10.47 5.84 -14.10
CA LYS A 121 9.31 5.05 -13.72
C LYS A 121 9.36 4.68 -12.23
N VAL A 122 8.23 4.25 -11.71
CA VAL A 122 8.13 3.84 -10.31
C VAL A 122 8.41 2.35 -10.20
N ASP A 123 9.53 1.97 -9.55
CA ASP A 123 9.91 0.59 -9.28
C ASP A 123 9.38 0.06 -7.96
N ALA A 124 9.14 0.96 -7.00
CA ALA A 124 8.74 0.55 -5.67
C ALA A 124 7.79 1.54 -5.00
N THR A 125 6.80 1.00 -4.28
CA THR A 125 5.96 1.77 -3.37
C THR A 125 5.90 1.09 -2.02
N TYR A 126 6.26 1.82 -0.95
CA TYR A 126 6.23 1.33 0.42
C TYR A 126 5.17 2.07 1.21
N PHE A 127 4.40 1.33 2.00
CA PHE A 127 3.32 1.84 2.84
C PHE A 127 3.63 1.64 4.31
N TYR A 128 3.28 2.63 5.11
CA TYR A 128 3.57 2.68 6.53
C TYR A 128 2.32 3.01 7.34
N GLU A 129 2.17 2.39 8.50
CA GLU A 129 1.19 2.75 9.51
C GLU A 129 1.90 2.88 10.85
N LYS A 130 1.70 4.00 11.54
CA LYS A 130 2.32 4.30 12.84
C LYS A 130 3.85 4.08 12.86
N GLY A 131 4.51 4.44 11.74
CA GLY A 131 5.96 4.30 11.59
C GLY A 131 6.46 2.90 11.25
N ALA A 132 5.59 1.89 11.17
CA ALA A 132 5.95 0.54 10.75
C ALA A 132 5.56 0.31 9.27
N ASN A 133 6.45 -0.37 8.52
CA ASN A 133 6.12 -0.79 7.16
C ASN A 133 5.05 -1.88 7.20
N THR A 134 3.97 -1.70 6.44
CA THR A 134 2.85 -2.64 6.37
C THR A 134 2.76 -3.35 5.02
N ARG A 135 3.19 -2.69 3.94
CA ARG A 135 3.16 -3.25 2.59
C ARG A 135 4.28 -2.68 1.74
N ARG A 136 4.84 -3.52 0.87
CA ARG A 136 5.80 -3.13 -0.18
C ARG A 136 5.33 -3.68 -1.50
N GLU A 137 5.32 -2.83 -2.50
CA GLU A 137 5.06 -3.17 -3.89
C GLU A 137 6.35 -3.00 -4.68
N ARG A 138 6.58 -3.88 -5.65
CA ARG A 138 7.70 -3.82 -6.57
C ARG A 138 7.20 -4.11 -7.98
N ASP A 139 7.56 -3.24 -8.88
CA ASP A 139 7.43 -3.37 -10.32
C ASP A 139 8.85 -3.62 -10.87
N PHE A 140 9.11 -4.76 -11.49
CA PHE A 140 10.43 -5.14 -11.97
C PHE A 140 10.58 -4.99 -13.49
N ASP A 141 9.46 -4.95 -14.23
CA ASP A 141 9.46 -4.83 -15.68
C ASP A 141 9.05 -3.44 -16.17
N GLY A 142 8.62 -2.54 -15.26
CA GLY A 142 8.28 -1.17 -15.54
C GLY A 142 6.97 -1.00 -16.32
N ASP A 143 6.03 -1.97 -16.21
CA ASP A 143 4.71 -1.90 -16.84
C ASP A 143 3.70 -1.04 -16.04
N GLY A 144 4.07 -0.61 -14.84
CA GLY A 144 3.27 0.20 -13.92
C GLY A 144 2.36 -0.61 -13.01
N LYS A 145 2.51 -1.94 -12.99
CA LYS A 145 1.83 -2.84 -12.06
C LYS A 145 2.85 -3.55 -11.16
N PRO A 146 2.49 -3.85 -9.90
CA PRO A 146 3.42 -4.57 -9.04
C PRO A 146 3.53 -6.05 -9.42
N ASP A 147 4.75 -6.52 -9.74
CA ASP A 147 5.08 -7.94 -9.89
C ASP A 147 5.21 -8.64 -8.55
N SER A 148 5.46 -7.89 -7.49
CA SER A 148 5.58 -8.45 -6.15
C SER A 148 4.98 -7.52 -5.11
N VAL A 149 4.15 -8.09 -4.24
CA VAL A 149 3.59 -7.41 -3.07
C VAL A 149 3.95 -8.18 -1.81
N THR A 150 4.54 -7.49 -0.84
CA THR A 150 4.95 -8.05 0.45
C THR A 150 4.17 -7.38 1.57
N TYR A 151 3.59 -8.17 2.47
CA TYR A 151 2.77 -7.71 3.58
C TYR A 151 3.44 -7.99 4.92
N TYR A 152 3.33 -7.02 5.83
CA TYR A 152 3.89 -7.09 7.17
C TYR A 152 2.81 -6.82 8.22
N GLU A 153 2.80 -7.57 9.30
CA GLU A 153 2.03 -7.29 10.50
C GLU A 153 2.98 -7.06 11.67
N ARG A 154 2.89 -5.90 12.31
CA ARG A 154 3.77 -5.50 13.42
C ARG A 154 5.27 -5.64 13.10
N GLY A 155 5.64 -5.35 11.84
CA GLY A 155 7.02 -5.46 11.36
C GLY A 155 7.48 -6.89 11.00
N VAL A 156 6.61 -7.89 11.12
CA VAL A 156 6.90 -9.28 10.75
C VAL A 156 6.29 -9.57 9.38
N LEU A 157 7.06 -10.19 8.51
CA LEU A 157 6.59 -10.66 7.21
C LEU A 157 5.53 -11.75 7.41
N VAL A 158 4.34 -11.57 6.80
CA VAL A 158 3.22 -12.51 6.90
C VAL A 158 2.80 -13.10 5.55
N ARG A 159 2.98 -12.35 4.45
CA ARG A 159 2.57 -12.79 3.11
C ARG A 159 3.40 -12.11 2.03
N LYS A 160 3.68 -12.86 0.96
CA LYS A 160 4.13 -12.34 -0.33
C LYS A 160 3.20 -12.82 -1.42
N GLU A 161 2.97 -11.95 -2.38
CA GLU A 161 2.24 -12.23 -3.61
C GLU A 161 3.15 -11.89 -4.78
N ARG A 162 3.10 -12.68 -5.84
CA ARG A 162 3.87 -12.43 -7.06
C ARG A 162 3.05 -12.73 -8.30
N ASP A 163 3.23 -11.89 -9.27
CA ASP A 163 3.00 -12.19 -10.68
C ASP A 163 4.32 -12.73 -11.23
N THR A 164 4.38 -14.02 -11.55
CA THR A 164 5.63 -14.65 -12.00
C THR A 164 5.71 -14.76 -13.52
N ASN A 165 4.57 -14.58 -14.20
CA ASN A 165 4.46 -14.69 -15.64
C ASN A 165 4.33 -13.33 -16.35
N GLY A 166 4.14 -12.20 -15.62
CA GLY A 166 4.06 -10.84 -16.15
C GLY A 166 2.73 -10.53 -16.85
N ASP A 167 1.64 -11.23 -16.52
CA ASP A 167 0.33 -10.96 -17.12
C ASP A 167 -0.50 -9.91 -16.34
N GLY A 168 0.03 -9.42 -15.25
CA GLY A 168 -0.58 -8.43 -14.34
C GLY A 168 -1.54 -9.05 -13.34
N ARG A 169 -1.45 -10.37 -13.10
CA ARG A 169 -2.21 -11.11 -12.08
C ARG A 169 -1.26 -11.87 -11.18
N VAL A 170 -1.62 -11.95 -9.91
CA VAL A 170 -0.87 -12.76 -8.95
C VAL A 170 -1.14 -14.24 -9.23
N ASP A 171 -0.06 -15.01 -9.42
CA ASP A 171 -0.07 -16.46 -9.66
C ASP A 171 0.67 -17.26 -8.59
N TYR A 172 1.33 -16.58 -7.63
CA TYR A 172 2.14 -17.19 -6.60
C TYR A 172 1.98 -16.49 -5.25
N TRP A 173 1.66 -17.26 -4.18
CA TRP A 173 1.46 -16.77 -2.82
C TRP A 173 2.33 -17.50 -1.83
N GLU A 174 3.09 -16.78 -1.01
CA GLU A 174 3.79 -17.30 0.16
C GLU A 174 3.13 -16.78 1.44
N TYR A 175 2.79 -17.67 2.35
CA TYR A 175 2.37 -17.32 3.71
C TYR A 175 3.47 -17.66 4.70
N TRP A 176 3.73 -16.73 5.59
CA TRP A 176 4.85 -16.81 6.53
C TRP A 176 4.36 -16.89 7.96
N GLU A 177 4.91 -17.81 8.73
CA GLU A 177 4.65 -17.97 10.16
C GLU A 177 5.97 -18.16 10.90
N LYS A 178 6.15 -17.45 12.04
CA LYS A 178 7.37 -17.51 12.86
C LYS A 178 8.68 -17.29 12.08
N GLY A 179 8.63 -16.44 11.03
CA GLY A 179 9.79 -16.10 10.20
C GLY A 179 10.17 -17.15 9.16
N GLN A 180 9.32 -18.13 8.91
CA GLN A 180 9.50 -19.18 7.89
C GLN A 180 8.27 -19.27 6.99
N VAL A 181 8.46 -19.75 5.77
CA VAL A 181 7.33 -20.06 4.88
C VAL A 181 6.53 -21.20 5.50
N ASP A 182 5.25 -20.97 5.76
CA ASP A 182 4.29 -21.97 6.21
C ASP A 182 3.70 -22.74 5.02
N ARG A 183 3.20 -22.02 4.04
CA ARG A 183 2.60 -22.59 2.84
C ARG A 183 2.80 -21.71 1.63
N ILE A 184 2.73 -22.35 0.47
CA ILE A 184 2.78 -21.73 -0.86
C ILE A 184 1.53 -22.10 -1.62
N GLY A 185 0.88 -21.11 -2.25
CA GLY A 185 -0.19 -21.27 -3.21
C GLY A 185 0.31 -20.99 -4.61
N GLU A 186 -0.12 -21.77 -5.59
CA GLU A 186 0.18 -21.62 -7.01
C GLU A 186 -1.12 -21.64 -7.80
N ASP A 187 -1.31 -20.66 -8.69
CA ASP A 187 -2.31 -20.65 -9.74
C ASP A 187 -1.63 -21.20 -11.00
N LEU A 188 -2.09 -22.34 -11.49
CA LEU A 188 -1.45 -23.05 -12.59
C LEU A 188 -2.16 -22.82 -13.93
N ASP A 189 -3.43 -22.37 -13.90
CA ASP A 189 -4.21 -22.15 -15.11
C ASP A 189 -4.49 -20.67 -15.41
N GLY A 190 -4.06 -19.73 -14.53
CA GLY A 190 -4.13 -18.29 -14.72
C GLY A 190 -5.53 -17.69 -14.49
N ASP A 191 -6.40 -18.40 -13.74
CA ASP A 191 -7.76 -17.90 -13.47
C ASP A 191 -7.81 -16.92 -12.28
N GLY A 192 -6.68 -16.76 -11.55
CA GLY A 192 -6.53 -15.89 -10.36
C GLY A 192 -6.94 -16.57 -9.07
N THR A 193 -7.11 -17.89 -9.06
CA THR A 193 -7.38 -18.71 -7.88
C THR A 193 -6.27 -19.73 -7.65
N VAL A 194 -6.05 -20.12 -6.39
CA VAL A 194 -4.99 -21.10 -6.08
C VAL A 194 -5.46 -22.51 -6.43
N ASP A 195 -4.79 -23.16 -7.38
CA ASP A 195 -5.00 -24.55 -7.75
C ASP A 195 -4.26 -25.52 -6.85
N LYS A 196 -3.07 -25.14 -6.39
CA LYS A 196 -2.20 -26.01 -5.65
C LYS A 196 -1.65 -25.35 -4.40
N TRP A 197 -1.77 -26.05 -3.26
CA TRP A 197 -1.14 -25.69 -2.01
C TRP A 197 -0.01 -26.64 -1.65
N THR A 198 1.16 -26.07 -1.31
CA THR A 198 2.30 -26.79 -0.76
C THR A 198 2.58 -26.28 0.65
N ARG A 199 2.58 -27.17 1.66
CA ARG A 199 2.95 -26.84 3.03
C ARG A 199 4.42 -27.13 3.31
N ASN A 200 5.02 -26.32 4.18
CA ASN A 200 6.35 -26.59 4.70
C ASN A 200 6.27 -27.78 5.68
N PRO A 201 6.95 -28.90 5.39
CA PRO A 201 6.88 -30.10 6.25
C PRO A 201 7.45 -29.86 7.66
N ASN A 202 8.32 -28.86 7.83
CA ASN A 202 8.93 -28.55 9.13
C ASN A 202 7.99 -27.78 10.06
N ASN A 203 6.89 -27.20 9.54
CA ASN A 203 5.88 -26.50 10.36
C ASN A 203 4.78 -27.43 10.85
N ALA A 204 4.64 -28.64 10.28
CA ALA A 204 3.62 -29.61 10.66
C ALA A 204 3.88 -30.33 11.99
N ALA A 205 5.04 -30.10 12.63
CA ALA A 205 5.49 -30.81 13.82
C ALA A 205 5.32 -30.02 15.14
N SER A 206 4.57 -28.92 15.16
CA SER A 206 4.41 -28.04 16.34
C SER A 206 2.98 -27.86 16.84
N ASP A 207 2.08 -28.81 16.54
CA ASP A 207 0.75 -28.91 17.14
C ASP A 207 0.71 -29.92 18.31
#